data_962b1d47faf902c8129a6da834401c60
#
_entry.id   962b1d47faf902c8129a6da834401c60
#
_cell.length_a   1.000
_cell.length_b   1.000
_cell.length_c   1.000
_cell.angle_alpha   90.00
_cell.angle_beta   90.00
_cell.angle_gamma   90.00
#
_symmetry.space_group_name_H-M   'P 1'
#
loop_
_entity.id
_entity.type
_entity.pdbx_description
1 polymer ?
#
loop_
_entity_poly.entity_id
_entity_poly.type
_entity_poly.pdbx_seq_one_letter_code
_entity_poly.pdbx_strand_id
1 'polypeptide(L)'
;AIDCALWDLQARREGKTLAQLLGVALPNRVITAQTVVIGTPDQMAASAAALWQAGAQLLKVKLDDRLISERLIAIRQAAPEATLIVDANESWHSEGLAAR
;
A
#
# COMPACT_ATOMS: atom_id res chain seq x y z
N ALA A 1 10.07 -13.27 -10.05
CA ALA A 1 10.11 -12.70 -11.41
C ALA A 1 10.13 -13.78 -12.48
N ILE A 2 11.07 -14.73 -12.47
CA ILE A 2 11.18 -15.79 -13.50
C ILE A 2 9.92 -16.65 -13.58
N ASP A 3 9.39 -17.09 -12.45
CA ASP A 3 8.15 -17.88 -12.38
C ASP A 3 6.98 -17.16 -13.07
N CYS A 4 6.74 -15.88 -12.75
CA CYS A 4 5.69 -15.09 -13.39
C CYS A 4 5.89 -14.98 -14.91
N ALA A 5 7.14 -14.85 -15.37
CA ALA A 5 7.46 -14.78 -16.80
C ALA A 5 7.17 -16.10 -17.52
N LEU A 6 7.44 -17.24 -16.88
CA LEU A 6 7.14 -18.56 -17.44
C LEU A 6 5.64 -18.81 -17.56
N TRP A 7 4.86 -18.41 -16.56
CA TRP A 7 3.40 -18.48 -16.60
C TRP A 7 2.80 -17.57 -17.69
N ASP A 8 3.31 -16.33 -17.83
CA ASP A 8 2.88 -15.41 -18.91
C ASP A 8 3.22 -15.98 -20.30
N LEU A 9 4.43 -16.53 -20.47
CA LEU A 9 4.85 -17.16 -21.71
C LEU A 9 3.93 -18.34 -22.07
N GLN A 10 3.62 -19.20 -21.11
CA GLN A 10 2.74 -20.35 -21.35
C GLN A 10 1.33 -19.89 -21.74
N ALA A 11 0.77 -18.93 -21.02
CA ALA A 11 -0.54 -18.38 -21.34
C ALA A 11 -0.59 -17.79 -22.75
N ARG A 12 0.41 -17.03 -23.15
CA ARG A 12 0.55 -16.47 -24.50
C ARG A 12 0.65 -17.56 -25.57
N ARG A 13 1.44 -18.61 -25.33
CA ARG A 13 1.58 -19.75 -26.25
C ARG A 13 0.28 -20.49 -26.49
N GLU A 14 -0.55 -20.59 -25.46
CA GLU A 14 -1.86 -21.25 -25.53
C GLU A 14 -3.00 -20.31 -25.96
N GLY A 15 -2.74 -19.03 -26.20
CA GLY A 15 -3.76 -18.02 -26.54
C GLY A 15 -4.76 -17.82 -25.42
N LYS A 16 -4.35 -18.04 -24.17
CA LYS A 16 -5.20 -17.95 -22.97
C LYS A 16 -4.78 -16.77 -22.07
N THR A 17 -5.71 -16.29 -21.28
CA THR A 17 -5.32 -15.47 -20.11
C THR A 17 -4.71 -16.37 -19.02
N LEU A 18 -3.94 -15.80 -18.10
CA LEU A 18 -3.37 -16.56 -16.99
C LEU A 18 -4.48 -17.21 -16.13
N ALA A 19 -5.58 -16.51 -15.92
CA ALA A 19 -6.72 -17.05 -15.17
C ALA A 19 -7.33 -18.28 -15.86
N GLN A 20 -7.48 -18.26 -17.18
CA GLN A 20 -7.94 -19.41 -17.95
C GLN A 20 -6.97 -20.58 -17.88
N LEU A 21 -5.66 -20.30 -17.92
CA LEU A 21 -4.63 -21.33 -17.79
C LEU A 21 -4.65 -22.00 -16.42
N LEU A 22 -4.87 -21.20 -15.37
CA LEU A 22 -4.94 -21.69 -13.98
C LEU A 22 -6.33 -22.22 -13.58
N GLY A 23 -7.34 -22.07 -14.44
CA GLY A 23 -8.72 -22.49 -14.12
C GLY A 23 -9.37 -21.70 -12.98
N VAL A 24 -8.96 -20.45 -12.78
CA VAL A 24 -9.47 -19.57 -11.72
C VAL A 24 -10.29 -18.42 -12.29
N ALA A 25 -11.28 -17.96 -11.53
CA ALA A 25 -12.00 -16.73 -11.87
C ALA A 25 -11.12 -15.50 -11.60
N LEU A 26 -11.12 -14.54 -12.54
CA LEU A 26 -10.49 -13.25 -12.27
C LEU A 26 -11.32 -12.45 -11.28
N PRO A 27 -10.72 -11.88 -10.23
CA PRO A 27 -11.42 -10.93 -9.39
C PRO A 27 -11.73 -9.67 -10.20
N ASN A 28 -12.94 -9.15 -10.06
CA ASN A 28 -13.33 -7.91 -10.73
C ASN A 28 -12.51 -6.71 -10.25
N ARG A 29 -12.00 -6.76 -9.03
CA ARG A 29 -11.22 -5.70 -8.40
C ARG A 29 -10.24 -6.28 -7.39
N VAL A 30 -9.03 -5.76 -7.38
CA VAL A 30 -8.00 -6.06 -6.36
C VAL A 30 -7.62 -4.75 -5.69
N ILE A 31 -7.68 -4.73 -4.35
CA ILE A 31 -7.24 -3.58 -3.58
C ILE A 31 -5.71 -3.57 -3.57
N THR A 32 -5.13 -2.46 -4.00
CA THR A 32 -3.68 -2.25 -4.02
C THR A 32 -3.30 -1.18 -3.01
N ALA A 33 -2.24 -1.42 -2.23
CA ALA A 33 -1.71 -0.43 -1.31
C ALA A 33 -1.01 0.70 -2.07
N GLN A 34 -1.44 1.93 -1.83
CA GLN A 34 -0.79 3.14 -2.34
C GLN A 34 0.12 3.73 -1.26
N THR A 35 1.33 4.11 -1.64
CA THR A 35 2.34 4.54 -0.67
C THR A 35 2.29 6.04 -0.42
N VAL A 36 2.16 6.41 0.85
CA VAL A 36 2.43 7.75 1.38
C VAL A 36 3.88 7.77 1.87
N VAL A 37 4.74 8.50 1.17
CA VAL A 37 6.17 8.61 1.51
C VAL A 37 6.39 9.53 2.71
N ILE A 38 7.53 9.37 3.39
CA ILE A 38 7.90 10.18 4.55
C ILE A 38 8.03 11.67 4.14
N GLY A 39 7.43 12.53 4.95
CA GLY A 39 7.48 13.99 4.81
C GLY A 39 7.05 14.68 6.09
N THR A 40 6.77 15.98 6.02
CA THR A 40 6.10 16.67 7.12
C THR A 40 4.65 16.16 7.26
N PRO A 41 4.00 16.32 8.43
CA PRO A 41 2.60 15.93 8.60
C PRO A 41 1.69 16.50 7.50
N ASP A 42 1.86 17.78 7.15
CA ASP A 42 1.05 18.44 6.11
C ASP A 42 1.28 17.85 4.71
N GLN A 43 2.54 17.56 4.36
CA GLN A 43 2.86 16.92 3.08
C GLN A 43 2.26 15.52 2.97
N MET A 44 2.34 14.75 4.06
CA MET A 44 1.78 13.41 4.12
C MET A 44 0.26 13.43 4.09
N ALA A 45 -0.38 14.39 4.77
CA ALA A 45 -1.82 14.62 4.69
C ALA A 45 -2.28 14.97 3.28
N ALA A 46 -1.59 15.89 2.60
CA ALA A 46 -1.90 16.26 1.22
C ALA A 46 -1.77 15.07 0.26
N SER A 47 -0.72 14.27 0.42
CA SER A 47 -0.53 13.04 -0.36
C SER A 47 -1.65 12.02 -0.10
N ALA A 48 -1.99 11.79 1.17
CA ALA A 48 -3.07 10.88 1.55
C ALA A 48 -4.43 11.34 1.00
N ALA A 49 -4.73 12.64 1.09
CA ALA A 49 -5.97 13.20 0.53
C ALA A 49 -6.06 12.99 -0.99
N ALA A 50 -4.98 13.25 -1.72
CA ALA A 50 -4.94 13.06 -3.17
C ALA A 50 -5.15 11.59 -3.56
N LEU A 51 -4.50 10.66 -2.88
CA LEU A 51 -4.67 9.22 -3.10
C LEU A 51 -6.09 8.77 -2.76
N TRP A 52 -6.64 9.23 -1.65
CA TRP A 52 -8.01 8.93 -1.23
C TRP A 52 -9.04 9.43 -2.25
N GLN A 53 -8.91 10.68 -2.72
CA GLN A 53 -9.76 11.25 -3.77
C GLN A 53 -9.66 10.49 -5.10
N ALA A 54 -8.49 9.93 -5.40
CA ALA A 54 -8.29 9.05 -6.56
C ALA A 54 -8.87 7.63 -6.36
N GLY A 55 -9.48 7.32 -5.20
CA GLY A 55 -10.15 6.06 -4.92
C GLY A 55 -9.27 5.00 -4.24
N ALA A 56 -8.09 5.36 -3.73
CA ALA A 56 -7.27 4.44 -2.96
C ALA A 56 -7.94 4.11 -1.61
N GLN A 57 -8.15 2.83 -1.33
CA GLN A 57 -8.77 2.36 -0.09
C GLN A 57 -7.75 1.92 0.95
N LEU A 58 -6.54 1.59 0.52
CA LEU A 58 -5.46 1.10 1.35
C LEU A 58 -4.22 1.97 1.14
N LEU A 59 -3.76 2.60 2.21
CA LEU A 59 -2.57 3.45 2.20
C LEU A 59 -1.45 2.80 3.01
N LYS A 60 -0.29 2.61 2.38
CA LYS A 60 0.93 2.20 3.04
C LYS A 60 1.72 3.43 3.46
N VAL A 61 1.74 3.73 4.75
CA VAL A 61 2.36 4.91 5.33
C VAL A 61 3.79 4.56 5.73
N LYS A 62 4.77 5.21 5.11
CA LYS A 62 6.17 5.10 5.50
C LYS A 62 6.47 6.05 6.64
N LEU A 63 7.08 5.54 7.71
CA LEU A 63 7.46 6.29 8.89
C LEU A 63 8.92 6.03 9.26
N ASP A 64 9.49 6.99 9.98
CA ASP A 64 10.71 6.86 10.76
C ASP A 64 10.39 6.94 12.26
N ASP A 65 11.35 7.30 13.08
CA ASP A 65 11.20 7.45 14.53
C ASP A 65 10.70 8.85 14.97
N ARG A 66 10.39 9.74 14.02
CA ARG A 66 10.01 11.13 14.28
C ARG A 66 8.56 11.43 13.92
N LEU A 67 7.92 12.28 14.72
CA LEU A 67 6.56 12.83 14.45
C LEU A 67 5.55 11.75 14.05
N ILE A 68 5.64 10.56 14.65
CA ILE A 68 4.81 9.41 14.28
C ILE A 68 3.34 9.73 14.48
N SER A 69 2.97 10.21 15.67
CA SER A 69 1.59 10.52 16.03
C SER A 69 1.03 11.66 15.18
N GLU A 70 1.81 12.73 15.01
CA GLU A 70 1.40 13.90 14.24
C GLU A 70 1.14 13.55 12.78
N ARG A 71 2.02 12.74 12.18
CA ARG A 71 1.86 12.26 10.81
C ARG A 71 0.63 11.37 10.65
N LEU A 72 0.44 10.41 11.56
CA LEU A 72 -0.71 9.50 11.50
C LEU A 72 -2.04 10.24 11.72
N ILE A 73 -2.08 11.20 12.65
CA ILE A 73 -3.27 12.04 12.88
C ILE A 73 -3.58 12.84 11.62
N ALA A 74 -2.59 13.50 11.02
CA ALA A 74 -2.77 14.30 9.81
C ALA A 74 -3.27 13.45 8.62
N ILE A 75 -2.71 12.26 8.43
CA ILE A 75 -3.15 11.32 7.39
C ILE A 75 -4.59 10.84 7.66
N ARG A 76 -4.91 10.48 8.91
CA ARG A 76 -6.25 10.02 9.27
C ARG A 76 -7.31 11.09 9.06
N GLN A 77 -7.00 12.35 9.36
CA GLN A 77 -7.89 13.48 9.09
C GLN A 77 -8.11 13.70 7.59
N ALA A 78 -7.06 13.51 6.78
CA ALA A 78 -7.11 13.70 5.33
C ALA A 78 -7.79 12.53 4.58
N ALA A 79 -7.73 11.32 5.14
CA ALA A 79 -8.32 10.09 4.57
C ALA A 79 -9.00 9.27 5.69
N PRO A 80 -10.19 9.71 6.17
CA PRO A 80 -10.79 9.20 7.41
C PRO A 80 -11.18 7.73 7.36
N GLU A 81 -11.57 7.22 6.19
CA GLU A 81 -12.04 5.84 6.01
C GLU A 81 -10.97 4.92 5.39
N ALA A 82 -9.79 5.44 5.06
CA ALA A 82 -8.73 4.63 4.47
C ALA A 82 -8.19 3.60 5.46
N THR A 83 -7.96 2.38 4.98
CA THR A 83 -7.17 1.40 5.73
C THR A 83 -5.71 1.81 5.69
N LEU A 84 -5.05 1.85 6.84
CA LEU A 84 -3.63 2.23 6.93
C LEU A 84 -2.78 1.01 7.29
N ILE A 85 -1.69 0.83 6.55
CA ILE A 85 -0.57 -0.06 6.90
C ILE A 85 0.63 0.85 7.19
N VAL A 86 1.28 0.63 8.31
CA VAL A 86 2.48 1.36 8.71
C VAL A 86 3.72 0.54 8.39
N ASP A 87 4.70 1.17 7.74
CA ASP A 87 6.00 0.57 7.42
C ASP A 87 7.13 1.48 7.92
N ALA A 88 7.75 1.07 9.02
CA ALA A 88 8.83 1.82 9.65
C ALA A 88 10.22 1.57 9.02
N ASN A 89 10.33 0.68 8.05
CA ASN A 89 11.59 0.35 7.37
C ASN A 89 12.76 0.11 8.35
N GLU A 90 12.51 -0.72 9.38
CA GLU A 90 13.50 -1.08 10.41
C GLU A 90 13.97 0.10 11.30
N SER A 91 13.32 1.26 11.23
CA SER A 91 13.68 2.43 12.05
C SER A 91 13.19 2.37 13.50
N TRP A 92 12.32 1.39 13.83
CA TRP A 92 11.81 1.23 15.18
C TRP A 92 12.57 0.15 15.96
N HIS A 93 12.84 0.43 17.22
CA HIS A 93 13.49 -0.51 18.15
C HIS A 93 12.48 -1.07 19.15
N SER A 94 12.69 -2.30 19.60
CA SER A 94 11.79 -3.04 20.50
C SER A 94 11.46 -2.29 21.80
N GLU A 95 12.43 -1.54 22.33
CA GLU A 95 12.28 -0.76 23.58
C GLU A 95 11.28 0.39 23.47
N GLY A 96 10.98 0.87 22.27
CA GLY A 96 10.04 1.96 22.01
C GLY A 96 8.66 1.53 21.51
N LEU A 97 8.47 0.26 21.17
CA LEU A 97 7.24 -0.20 20.50
C LEU A 97 6.01 -0.15 21.41
N ALA A 98 6.16 -0.37 22.69
CA ALA A 98 5.04 -0.36 23.65
C ALA A 98 4.51 1.05 23.97
N ALA A 99 5.27 2.10 23.64
CA ALA A 99 4.93 3.50 23.89
C ALA A 99 4.37 4.25 22.65
N ARG A 100 4.17 3.53 21.53
CA ARG A 100 3.73 4.07 20.24
C ARG A 100 2.39 3.44 19.78
#